data_9fa7df447e17eee53bd11caf8ef0473b
#
_entry.id   9fa7df447e17eee53bd11caf8ef0473b
#
_cell.length_a   1.000
_cell.length_b   1.000
_cell.length_c   1.000
_cell.angle_alpha   90.00
_cell.angle_beta   90.00
_cell.angle_gamma   90.00
#
_symmetry.space_group_name_H-M   'P 1'
#
loop_
_entity.id
_entity.type
_entity.pdbx_description
1 polymer ?
#
loop_
_entity_poly.entity_id
_entity_poly.type
_entity_poly.pdbx_seq_one_letter_code
_entity_poly.pdbx_strand_id
1 'polypeptide(L)'
;MYHRFDEIKYPSTNIRKEQLVSHLTYLKDQGFKFILVKDLLFPDKLQEKSISITIDDAYLSFYEVGLPVFEKFEVPVTLFLNTENIGGQNYMSWGQLKDVLNRGVDIQNHTHSHSSLPTLSELEIANEIEKSQKLILENLGITPNLFAYPFGENSSTVQNVVSQYFDAAFGQHSGAFSINQKYFIPRFPLNENYGSIDRIKDASSVLPFNNVDIQPSNPYQIEPITRYVLDFQEDASNINCFISDFQGSFNQTTTNLSSKLLIELNRLPVKGRLRFNCTKVNNGIFWFGYQYLIN
;
A
#
# COMPACT_ATOMS: atom_id res chain seq x y z
N MET A 1 0.41 5.50 -4.12
CA MET A 1 1.71 4.86 -3.94
C MET A 1 2.41 4.77 -5.29
N TYR A 2 3.70 5.15 -5.35
CA TYR A 2 4.56 5.11 -6.54
C TYR A 2 5.88 4.39 -6.21
N HIS A 3 6.71 4.10 -7.25
CA HIS A 3 8.05 3.55 -7.08
C HIS A 3 9.08 4.27 -7.96
N ARG A 4 8.95 4.17 -9.30
CA ARG A 4 9.87 4.72 -10.31
C ARG A 4 9.23 5.88 -11.06
N PHE A 5 10.06 6.76 -11.62
CA PHE A 5 9.64 7.95 -12.33
C PHE A 5 10.40 8.08 -13.65
N ASP A 6 9.67 8.10 -14.77
CA ASP A 6 10.22 8.23 -16.13
C ASP A 6 11.19 7.11 -16.57
N GLU A 7 11.12 5.95 -15.93
CA GLU A 7 11.88 4.75 -16.30
C GLU A 7 11.02 3.80 -17.16
N ILE A 8 10.77 4.13 -18.42
CA ILE A 8 9.86 3.43 -19.36
C ILE A 8 10.15 1.92 -19.51
N LYS A 9 11.36 1.47 -19.15
CA LYS A 9 11.73 0.06 -19.14
C LYS A 9 10.94 -0.80 -18.14
N TYR A 10 10.35 -0.14 -17.11
CA TYR A 10 9.69 -0.83 -16.00
C TYR A 10 8.22 -0.38 -15.83
N PRO A 11 7.35 -0.55 -16.83
CA PRO A 11 6.00 0.04 -16.84
C PRO A 11 5.10 -0.41 -15.70
N SER A 12 5.38 -1.56 -15.08
CA SER A 12 4.62 -2.09 -13.93
C SER A 12 4.91 -1.38 -12.60
N THR A 13 6.03 -0.64 -12.50
CA THR A 13 6.43 0.12 -11.31
C THR A 13 6.72 1.59 -11.62
N ASN A 14 6.82 1.96 -12.90
CA ASN A 14 7.09 3.30 -13.37
C ASN A 14 5.82 4.14 -13.53
N ILE A 15 5.92 5.43 -13.27
CA ILE A 15 4.96 6.45 -13.67
C ILE A 15 5.65 7.47 -14.55
N ARG A 16 5.06 7.87 -15.68
CA ARG A 16 5.60 8.93 -16.51
C ARG A 16 5.44 10.27 -15.82
N LYS A 17 6.40 11.17 -16.03
CA LYS A 17 6.38 12.51 -15.43
C LYS A 17 5.09 13.27 -15.74
N GLU A 18 4.59 13.18 -16.96
CA GLU A 18 3.34 13.83 -17.38
C GLU A 18 2.12 13.27 -16.63
N GLN A 19 2.09 11.94 -16.38
CA GLN A 19 1.03 11.32 -15.58
C GLN A 19 1.10 11.84 -14.13
N LEU A 20 2.29 11.88 -13.52
CA LEU A 20 2.46 12.42 -12.17
C LEU A 20 1.99 13.88 -12.08
N VAL A 21 2.41 14.72 -13.02
CA VAL A 21 1.98 16.13 -13.10
C VAL A 21 0.45 16.23 -13.21
N SER A 22 -0.18 15.40 -14.06
CA SER A 22 -1.64 15.37 -14.21
C SER A 22 -2.35 14.95 -12.91
N HIS A 23 -1.79 13.97 -12.19
CA HIS A 23 -2.34 13.51 -10.90
C HIS A 23 -2.31 14.64 -9.87
N LEU A 24 -1.16 15.28 -9.69
CA LEU A 24 -1.00 16.35 -8.69
C LEU A 24 -1.84 17.59 -9.03
N THR A 25 -1.91 17.95 -10.32
CA THR A 25 -2.76 19.03 -10.79
C THR A 25 -4.22 18.77 -10.45
N TYR A 26 -4.73 17.58 -10.84
CA TYR A 26 -6.11 17.21 -10.53
C TYR A 26 -6.41 17.25 -9.02
N LEU A 27 -5.55 16.65 -8.19
CA LEU A 27 -5.77 16.62 -6.75
C LEU A 27 -5.77 18.03 -6.14
N LYS A 28 -4.87 18.91 -6.56
CA LYS A 28 -4.87 20.33 -6.13
C LYS A 28 -6.12 21.07 -6.58
N ASP A 29 -6.53 20.92 -7.83
CA ASP A 29 -7.72 21.57 -8.39
C ASP A 29 -9.01 21.11 -7.67
N GLN A 30 -9.05 19.85 -7.19
CA GLN A 30 -10.15 19.33 -6.40
C GLN A 30 -10.08 19.73 -4.90
N GLY A 31 -9.08 20.48 -4.49
CA GLY A 31 -8.92 21.00 -3.12
C GLY A 31 -8.41 19.98 -2.11
N PHE A 32 -7.73 18.89 -2.57
CA PHE A 32 -7.11 17.94 -1.66
C PHE A 32 -5.99 18.58 -0.84
N LYS A 33 -5.93 18.23 0.45
CA LYS A 33 -4.85 18.58 1.37
C LYS A 33 -3.85 17.43 1.44
N PHE A 34 -2.63 17.72 1.01
CA PHE A 34 -1.55 16.75 1.09
C PHE A 34 -0.95 16.75 2.48
N ILE A 35 -0.87 15.58 3.09
CA ILE A 35 -0.31 15.36 4.43
C ILE A 35 0.67 14.18 4.38
N LEU A 36 1.57 14.08 5.36
CA LEU A 36 2.42 12.91 5.50
C LEU A 36 1.59 11.70 5.95
N VAL A 37 2.01 10.50 5.54
CA VAL A 37 1.24 9.28 5.86
C VAL A 37 1.12 9.04 7.36
N LYS A 38 2.11 9.47 8.17
CA LYS A 38 2.03 9.40 9.63
C LYS A 38 0.88 10.22 10.23
N ASP A 39 0.48 11.31 9.57
CA ASP A 39 -0.61 12.17 10.05
C ASP A 39 -1.98 11.51 9.87
N LEU A 40 -2.12 10.52 8.97
CA LEU A 40 -3.32 9.71 8.82
C LEU A 40 -3.67 8.90 10.08
N LEU A 41 -2.69 8.62 10.94
CA LEU A 41 -2.88 7.88 12.19
C LEU A 41 -3.50 8.74 13.31
N PHE A 42 -3.65 10.03 13.08
CA PHE A 42 -4.22 10.98 14.04
C PHE A 42 -5.51 11.59 13.48
N PRO A 43 -6.69 11.02 13.78
CA PRO A 43 -7.97 11.46 13.21
C PRO A 43 -8.23 12.95 13.37
N ASP A 44 -7.80 13.55 14.48
CA ASP A 44 -7.97 14.97 14.78
C ASP A 44 -7.20 15.89 13.80
N LYS A 45 -6.21 15.37 13.09
CA LYS A 45 -5.45 16.10 12.07
C LYS A 45 -6.04 15.97 10.66
N LEU A 46 -6.98 15.05 10.48
CA LEU A 46 -7.58 14.81 9.18
C LEU A 46 -8.59 15.89 8.84
N GLN A 47 -8.48 16.43 7.66
CA GLN A 47 -9.48 17.30 7.05
C GLN A 47 -10.27 16.49 6.01
N GLU A 48 -11.45 16.97 5.69
CA GLU A 48 -12.16 16.48 4.51
C GLU A 48 -11.23 16.59 3.30
N LYS A 49 -11.11 15.55 2.50
CA LYS A 49 -10.17 15.44 1.37
C LYS A 49 -8.67 15.48 1.75
N SER A 50 -8.27 14.87 2.86
CA SER A 50 -6.85 14.61 3.13
C SER A 50 -6.34 13.45 2.26
N ILE A 51 -5.12 13.59 1.72
CA ILE A 51 -4.46 12.57 0.91
C ILE A 51 -2.97 12.50 1.22
N SER A 52 -2.40 11.30 1.24
CA SER A 52 -0.96 11.08 1.42
C SER A 52 -0.36 10.37 0.22
N ILE A 53 0.86 10.78 -0.13
CA ILE A 53 1.64 10.19 -1.20
C ILE A 53 2.80 9.39 -0.60
N THR A 54 2.92 8.13 -1.02
CA THR A 54 4.02 7.26 -0.63
C THR A 54 4.82 6.78 -1.82
N ILE A 55 6.12 6.62 -1.63
CA ILE A 55 7.07 6.09 -2.61
C ILE A 55 7.78 4.90 -1.97
N ASP A 56 7.95 3.80 -2.70
CA ASP A 56 8.65 2.61 -2.22
C ASP A 56 10.00 2.45 -2.94
N ASP A 57 10.94 1.71 -2.33
CA ASP A 57 12.21 1.18 -2.85
C ASP A 57 13.38 2.16 -2.96
N ALA A 58 13.20 3.45 -2.85
CA ALA A 58 14.29 4.45 -2.95
C ALA A 58 15.07 4.42 -4.28
N TYR A 59 14.37 4.22 -5.43
CA TYR A 59 15.00 4.31 -6.74
C TYR A 59 15.57 5.70 -7.04
N LEU A 60 16.68 5.74 -7.79
CA LEU A 60 17.34 6.99 -8.18
C LEU A 60 16.40 7.94 -8.95
N SER A 61 15.49 7.39 -9.75
CA SER A 61 14.50 8.15 -10.51
C SER A 61 13.54 8.96 -9.63
N PHE A 62 13.31 8.55 -8.37
CA PHE A 62 12.59 9.40 -7.43
C PHE A 62 13.38 10.69 -7.15
N TYR A 63 14.68 10.59 -6.87
CA TYR A 63 15.53 11.75 -6.59
C TYR A 63 15.64 12.69 -7.79
N GLU A 64 15.85 12.11 -8.99
CA GLU A 64 16.14 12.89 -10.20
C GLU A 64 14.89 13.48 -10.88
N VAL A 65 13.76 12.77 -10.82
CA VAL A 65 12.54 13.14 -11.56
C VAL A 65 11.35 13.38 -10.64
N GLY A 66 11.05 12.46 -9.73
CA GLY A 66 9.87 12.52 -8.87
C GLY A 66 9.91 13.68 -7.88
N LEU A 67 11.00 13.79 -7.10
CA LEU A 67 11.14 14.79 -6.05
C LEU A 67 11.02 16.23 -6.55
N PRO A 68 11.69 16.64 -7.65
CA PRO A 68 11.50 17.99 -8.20
C PRO A 68 10.05 18.31 -8.59
N VAL A 69 9.28 17.31 -9.01
CA VAL A 69 7.86 17.50 -9.33
C VAL A 69 7.06 17.68 -8.03
N PHE A 70 7.26 16.83 -7.02
CA PHE A 70 6.58 16.97 -5.73
C PHE A 70 6.86 18.32 -5.06
N GLU A 71 8.11 18.79 -5.09
CA GLU A 71 8.50 20.10 -4.58
C GLU A 71 7.82 21.25 -5.32
N LYS A 72 7.82 21.21 -6.66
CA LYS A 72 7.11 22.23 -7.49
C LYS A 72 5.62 22.33 -7.10
N PHE A 73 5.01 21.21 -6.73
CA PHE A 73 3.63 21.16 -6.29
C PHE A 73 3.46 21.32 -4.77
N GLU A 74 4.54 21.52 -4.02
CA GLU A 74 4.54 21.61 -2.55
C GLU A 74 3.82 20.42 -1.89
N VAL A 75 4.07 19.21 -2.39
CA VAL A 75 3.44 17.97 -1.92
C VAL A 75 4.41 17.22 -1.01
N PRO A 76 4.09 17.06 0.30
CA PRO A 76 4.87 16.23 1.19
C PRO A 76 4.73 14.76 0.79
N VAL A 77 5.83 14.01 0.91
CA VAL A 77 5.86 12.59 0.55
C VAL A 77 6.55 11.76 1.63
N THR A 78 6.12 10.51 1.77
CA THR A 78 6.77 9.50 2.61
C THR A 78 7.46 8.47 1.72
N LEU A 79 8.75 8.22 1.96
CA LEU A 79 9.57 7.23 1.28
C LEU A 79 9.77 6.01 2.18
N PHE A 80 9.31 4.85 1.74
CA PHE A 80 9.60 3.56 2.37
C PHE A 80 10.85 2.95 1.75
N LEU A 81 11.90 2.83 2.54
CA LEU A 81 13.28 2.55 2.13
C LEU A 81 13.68 1.11 2.44
N ASN A 82 14.06 0.31 1.44
CA ASN A 82 14.81 -0.92 1.64
C ASN A 82 16.32 -0.64 1.60
N THR A 83 17.09 -1.21 2.53
CA THR A 83 18.46 -0.74 2.76
C THR A 83 19.56 -1.50 2.03
N GLU A 84 19.27 -2.69 1.46
CA GLU A 84 20.29 -3.52 0.80
C GLU A 84 20.82 -2.89 -0.49
N ASN A 85 19.92 -2.27 -1.26
CA ASN A 85 20.24 -1.76 -2.58
C ASN A 85 20.77 -0.32 -2.60
N ILE A 86 20.86 0.34 -1.45
CA ILE A 86 21.31 1.74 -1.35
C ILE A 86 22.75 1.89 -1.85
N GLY A 87 22.94 2.84 -2.76
CA GLY A 87 24.22 3.08 -3.46
C GLY A 87 24.47 2.14 -4.63
N GLY A 88 23.58 1.18 -4.88
CA GLY A 88 23.62 0.33 -6.06
C GLY A 88 23.14 1.03 -7.32
N GLN A 89 23.27 0.34 -8.45
CA GLN A 89 22.84 0.86 -9.75
C GLN A 89 21.33 1.16 -9.73
N ASN A 90 20.93 2.36 -10.13
CA ASN A 90 19.56 2.86 -10.17
C ASN A 90 18.88 3.07 -8.79
N TYR A 91 19.64 3.04 -7.70
CA TYR A 91 19.17 3.37 -6.36
C TYR A 91 19.86 4.63 -5.82
N MET A 92 19.20 5.35 -4.94
CA MET A 92 19.81 6.50 -4.25
C MET A 92 20.97 6.04 -3.38
N SER A 93 21.99 6.88 -3.26
CA SER A 93 23.05 6.77 -2.25
C SER A 93 22.57 7.28 -0.89
N TRP A 94 23.27 6.92 0.19
CA TRP A 94 23.02 7.49 1.53
C TRP A 94 23.17 9.02 1.56
N GLY A 95 24.06 9.59 0.73
CA GLY A 95 24.19 11.03 0.59
C GLY A 95 22.94 11.67 -0.02
N GLN A 96 22.35 11.06 -1.06
CA GLN A 96 21.09 11.52 -1.65
C GLN A 96 19.92 11.32 -0.70
N LEU A 97 19.87 10.22 0.06
CA LEU A 97 18.85 10.00 1.09
C LEU A 97 18.92 11.06 2.20
N LYS A 98 20.13 11.47 2.60
CA LYS A 98 20.33 12.57 3.55
C LYS A 98 19.85 13.91 2.97
N ASP A 99 20.08 14.14 1.67
CA ASP A 99 19.58 15.34 0.99
C ASP A 99 18.05 15.36 0.94
N VAL A 100 17.38 14.27 0.55
CA VAL A 100 15.92 14.22 0.50
C VAL A 100 15.28 14.37 1.88
N LEU A 101 15.92 13.82 2.94
CA LEU A 101 15.49 14.01 4.33
C LEU A 101 15.57 15.50 4.72
N ASN A 102 16.65 16.19 4.39
CA ASN A 102 16.81 17.61 4.64
C ASN A 102 15.81 18.48 3.83
N ARG A 103 15.33 17.98 2.73
CA ARG A 103 14.28 18.60 1.89
C ARG A 103 12.86 18.25 2.35
N GLY A 104 12.71 17.58 3.50
CA GLY A 104 11.42 17.32 4.15
C GLY A 104 10.72 16.04 3.74
N VAL A 105 11.37 15.14 2.99
CA VAL A 105 10.83 13.79 2.74
C VAL A 105 10.85 12.99 4.05
N ASP A 106 9.72 12.41 4.41
CA ASP A 106 9.58 11.52 5.56
C ASP A 106 10.07 10.12 5.17
N ILE A 107 11.15 9.62 5.79
CA ILE A 107 11.75 8.33 5.46
C ILE A 107 11.31 7.27 6.47
N GLN A 108 10.77 6.15 5.95
CA GLN A 108 10.20 5.06 6.71
C GLN A 108 10.77 3.70 6.25
N ASN A 109 10.44 2.60 6.93
CA ASN A 109 11.08 1.29 6.75
C ASN A 109 10.36 0.40 5.71
N HIS A 110 11.17 -0.26 4.84
CA HIS A 110 10.71 -1.25 3.86
C HIS A 110 11.60 -2.51 3.87
N THR A 111 12.07 -2.94 5.03
CA THR A 111 13.01 -4.04 5.27
C THR A 111 14.46 -3.76 4.83
N HIS A 112 15.32 -4.75 5.02
CA HIS A 112 16.68 -4.73 4.50
C HIS A 112 16.74 -5.26 3.08
N SER A 113 16.42 -6.54 2.86
CA SER A 113 16.65 -7.25 1.59
C SER A 113 15.47 -7.22 0.62
N HIS A 114 14.32 -6.62 1.02
CA HIS A 114 13.08 -6.65 0.25
C HIS A 114 12.56 -8.07 -0.01
N SER A 115 12.77 -9.00 0.94
CA SER A 115 12.28 -10.39 0.84
C SER A 115 10.77 -10.51 1.11
N SER A 116 10.13 -11.55 0.57
CA SER A 116 8.75 -11.92 0.91
C SER A 116 8.68 -12.44 2.34
N LEU A 117 8.27 -11.58 3.28
CA LEU A 117 8.30 -11.87 4.72
C LEU A 117 7.47 -13.08 5.16
N PRO A 118 6.30 -13.41 4.54
CA PRO A 118 5.52 -14.59 4.93
C PRO A 118 6.25 -15.94 4.77
N THR A 119 7.34 -15.95 4.01
CA THR A 119 8.16 -17.17 3.80
C THR A 119 9.30 -17.32 4.80
N LEU A 120 9.49 -16.33 5.67
CA LEU A 120 10.57 -16.27 6.67
C LEU A 120 10.07 -16.69 8.05
N SER A 121 10.98 -17.16 8.89
CA SER A 121 10.73 -17.35 10.32
C SER A 121 10.62 -16.01 11.07
N GLU A 122 10.01 -15.99 12.24
CA GLU A 122 9.91 -14.78 13.08
C GLU A 122 11.27 -14.13 13.35
N LEU A 123 12.29 -14.93 13.59
CA LEU A 123 13.66 -14.45 13.82
C LEU A 123 14.25 -13.79 12.55
N GLU A 124 14.02 -14.36 11.39
CA GLU A 124 14.48 -13.78 10.12
C GLU A 124 13.75 -12.48 9.81
N ILE A 125 12.43 -12.40 10.08
CA ILE A 125 11.65 -11.16 9.95
C ILE A 125 12.19 -10.08 10.88
N ALA A 126 12.44 -10.42 12.16
CA ALA A 126 13.02 -9.47 13.11
C ALA A 126 14.40 -8.99 12.64
N ASN A 127 15.27 -9.87 12.15
CA ASN A 127 16.59 -9.52 11.62
C ASN A 127 16.51 -8.58 10.40
N GLU A 128 15.56 -8.79 9.48
CA GLU A 128 15.31 -7.89 8.35
C GLU A 128 14.97 -6.46 8.82
N ILE A 129 14.10 -6.37 9.82
CA ILE A 129 13.67 -5.10 10.41
C ILE A 129 14.82 -4.43 11.17
N GLU A 130 15.47 -5.13 12.08
CA GLU A 130 16.52 -4.58 12.95
C GLU A 130 17.74 -4.12 12.14
N LYS A 131 18.13 -4.91 11.12
CA LYS A 131 19.22 -4.55 10.21
C LYS A 131 18.91 -3.28 9.44
N SER A 132 17.69 -3.16 8.92
CA SER A 132 17.23 -1.96 8.23
C SER A 132 17.19 -0.74 9.18
N GLN A 133 16.56 -0.87 10.35
CA GLN A 133 16.49 0.19 11.36
C GLN A 133 17.88 0.69 11.76
N LYS A 134 18.83 -0.23 12.02
CA LYS A 134 20.20 0.09 12.37
C LYS A 134 20.89 0.90 11.28
N LEU A 135 20.83 0.46 10.02
CA LEU A 135 21.45 1.16 8.89
C LEU A 135 20.84 2.55 8.66
N ILE A 136 19.53 2.70 8.81
CA ILE A 136 18.84 3.99 8.69
C ILE A 136 19.29 4.92 9.82
N LEU A 137 19.34 4.44 11.06
CA LEU A 137 19.79 5.23 12.20
C LEU A 137 21.26 5.67 12.05
N GLU A 138 22.16 4.76 11.66
CA GLU A 138 23.60 5.04 11.50
C GLU A 138 23.87 6.06 10.39
N ASN A 139 23.15 6.03 9.28
CA ASN A 139 23.40 6.88 8.13
C ASN A 139 22.58 8.18 8.12
N LEU A 140 21.35 8.16 8.63
CA LEU A 140 20.41 9.29 8.55
C LEU A 140 20.07 9.90 9.91
N GLY A 141 20.38 9.22 11.03
CA GLY A 141 20.11 9.72 12.38
C GLY A 141 18.61 9.68 12.77
N ILE A 142 17.80 8.89 12.08
CA ILE A 142 16.37 8.75 12.35
C ILE A 142 16.02 7.30 12.66
N THR A 143 14.90 7.12 13.37
CA THR A 143 14.30 5.80 13.62
C THR A 143 12.90 5.77 13.01
N PRO A 144 12.68 5.07 11.88
CA PRO A 144 11.37 4.89 11.29
C PRO A 144 10.38 4.26 12.25
N ASN A 145 9.14 4.75 12.25
CA ASN A 145 8.05 4.19 13.05
C ASN A 145 6.87 3.67 12.21
N LEU A 146 6.99 3.70 10.88
CA LEU A 146 6.05 3.12 9.94
C LEU A 146 6.74 2.09 9.05
N PHE A 147 5.95 1.16 8.54
CA PHE A 147 6.43 0.05 7.76
C PHE A 147 5.61 -0.17 6.48
N ALA A 148 6.25 -0.51 5.36
CA ALA A 148 5.57 -1.05 4.20
C ALA A 148 6.04 -2.48 3.95
N TYR A 149 5.10 -3.38 3.68
CA TYR A 149 5.44 -4.78 3.37
C TYR A 149 6.00 -4.89 1.96
N PRO A 150 7.17 -5.54 1.75
CA PRO A 150 7.63 -5.91 0.42
C PRO A 150 6.53 -6.63 -0.37
N PHE A 151 6.29 -6.20 -1.61
CA PHE A 151 5.22 -6.71 -2.49
C PHE A 151 3.79 -6.56 -1.93
N GLY A 152 3.61 -5.91 -0.77
CA GLY A 152 2.37 -5.91 0.00
C GLY A 152 2.01 -7.30 0.55
N GLU A 153 2.96 -8.21 0.65
CA GLU A 153 2.78 -9.59 1.11
C GLU A 153 2.89 -9.67 2.63
N ASN A 154 1.96 -10.38 3.24
CA ASN A 154 1.75 -10.35 4.67
C ASN A 154 1.21 -11.70 5.21
N SER A 155 1.37 -11.92 6.52
CA SER A 155 0.77 -13.01 7.29
C SER A 155 0.47 -12.55 8.71
N SER A 156 -0.33 -13.32 9.46
CA SER A 156 -0.57 -13.03 10.88
C SER A 156 0.72 -13.02 11.69
N THR A 157 1.65 -13.93 11.39
CA THR A 157 2.98 -13.98 12.03
C THR A 157 3.78 -12.72 11.72
N VAL A 158 3.81 -12.29 10.45
CA VAL A 158 4.49 -11.06 10.03
C VAL A 158 3.90 -9.83 10.73
N GLN A 159 2.56 -9.72 10.80
CA GLN A 159 1.90 -8.61 11.51
C GLN A 159 2.28 -8.58 13.00
N ASN A 160 2.31 -9.73 13.64
CA ASN A 160 2.68 -9.83 15.06
C ASN A 160 4.12 -9.34 15.33
N VAL A 161 5.08 -9.72 14.48
CA VAL A 161 6.46 -9.23 14.60
C VAL A 161 6.52 -7.73 14.29
N VAL A 162 5.96 -7.28 13.15
CA VAL A 162 5.99 -5.87 12.71
C VAL A 162 5.35 -4.93 13.75
N SER A 163 4.29 -5.38 14.42
CA SER A 163 3.60 -4.58 15.46
C SER A 163 4.46 -4.28 16.70
N GLN A 164 5.55 -5.02 16.91
CA GLN A 164 6.50 -4.77 18.01
C GLN A 164 7.48 -3.62 17.71
N TYR A 165 7.65 -3.27 16.44
CA TYR A 165 8.63 -2.28 15.98
C TYR A 165 7.99 -1.00 15.43
N PHE A 166 6.75 -1.07 14.91
CA PHE A 166 6.14 0.02 14.16
C PHE A 166 4.72 0.34 14.63
N ASP A 167 4.35 1.61 14.46
CA ASP A 167 3.02 2.12 14.81
C ASP A 167 1.94 1.67 13.84
N ALA A 168 2.29 1.51 12.55
CA ALA A 168 1.37 1.04 11.51
C ALA A 168 2.15 0.43 10.33
N ALA A 169 1.44 -0.39 9.51
CA ALA A 169 2.03 -1.05 8.36
C ALA A 169 1.11 -1.05 7.14
N PHE A 170 1.73 -0.89 5.95
CA PHE A 170 1.05 -0.63 4.68
C PHE A 170 1.25 -1.77 3.69
N GLY A 171 0.13 -2.20 3.08
CA GLY A 171 0.12 -3.14 1.96
C GLY A 171 0.29 -2.46 0.60
N GLN A 172 0.09 -3.25 -0.48
CA GLN A 172 0.08 -2.78 -1.88
C GLN A 172 -1.25 -3.13 -2.59
N HIS A 173 -2.30 -3.42 -1.86
CA HIS A 173 -3.62 -3.66 -2.40
C HIS A 173 -4.46 -2.38 -2.38
N SER A 174 -5.30 -2.20 -3.40
CA SER A 174 -6.20 -1.04 -3.50
C SER A 174 -7.29 -1.11 -2.44
N GLY A 175 -7.64 0.02 -1.85
CA GLY A 175 -8.69 0.16 -0.86
C GLY A 175 -8.64 1.53 -0.20
N ALA A 176 -9.76 1.98 0.37
CA ALA A 176 -9.79 3.21 1.15
C ALA A 176 -9.03 3.02 2.47
N PHE A 177 -8.38 4.09 2.93
CA PHE A 177 -7.69 4.08 4.21
C PHE A 177 -8.67 3.82 5.37
N SER A 178 -8.32 2.85 6.23
CA SER A 178 -9.03 2.61 7.49
C SER A 178 -8.03 2.33 8.60
N ILE A 179 -8.14 3.05 9.71
CA ILE A 179 -7.31 2.84 10.91
C ILE A 179 -7.59 1.48 11.58
N ASN A 180 -8.75 0.89 11.31
CA ASN A 180 -9.10 -0.44 11.82
C ASN A 180 -8.24 -1.55 11.20
N GLN A 181 -7.58 -1.28 10.07
CA GLN A 181 -6.60 -2.16 9.43
C GLN A 181 -5.16 -1.72 9.70
N LYS A 182 -4.87 -1.23 10.89
CA LYS A 182 -3.62 -0.56 11.28
C LYS A 182 -2.33 -1.26 10.83
N TYR A 183 -2.32 -2.58 10.78
CA TYR A 183 -1.16 -3.37 10.33
C TYR A 183 -1.32 -4.00 8.94
N PHE A 184 -2.31 -3.56 8.16
CA PHE A 184 -2.47 -3.93 6.76
C PHE A 184 -3.24 -2.85 5.97
N ILE A 185 -2.82 -1.60 6.12
CA ILE A 185 -3.46 -0.43 5.49
C ILE A 185 -3.31 -0.52 3.98
N PRO A 186 -4.42 -0.45 3.21
CA PRO A 186 -4.38 -0.47 1.76
C PRO A 186 -3.77 0.82 1.19
N ARG A 187 -3.19 0.71 0.00
CA ARG A 187 -2.70 1.84 -0.79
C ARG A 187 -3.05 1.63 -2.25
N PHE A 188 -3.39 2.67 -3.00
CA PHE A 188 -3.62 2.57 -4.43
C PHE A 188 -2.29 2.58 -5.20
N PRO A 189 -1.83 1.45 -5.79
CA PRO A 189 -0.65 1.44 -6.65
C PRO A 189 -0.92 2.22 -7.93
N LEU A 190 0.03 3.08 -8.31
CA LEU A 190 -0.01 3.90 -9.52
C LEU A 190 1.25 3.63 -10.33
N ASN A 191 1.08 3.26 -11.58
CA ASN A 191 2.13 3.00 -12.55
C ASN A 191 1.62 3.34 -13.97
N GLU A 192 2.39 3.13 -15.02
CA GLU A 192 1.98 3.48 -16.37
C GLU A 192 0.65 2.84 -16.79
N ASN A 193 0.41 1.58 -16.40
CA ASN A 193 -0.80 0.85 -16.75
C ASN A 193 -2.01 1.26 -15.88
N TYR A 194 -1.75 1.66 -14.63
CA TYR A 194 -2.75 2.08 -13.64
C TYR A 194 -2.57 3.55 -13.22
N GLY A 195 -2.08 4.39 -14.13
CA GLY A 195 -1.83 5.82 -13.89
C GLY A 195 -2.72 6.72 -14.75
N SER A 196 -3.92 6.30 -15.16
CA SER A 196 -4.88 7.17 -15.81
C SER A 196 -5.46 8.20 -14.84
N ILE A 197 -5.92 9.33 -15.35
CA ILE A 197 -6.59 10.35 -14.54
C ILE A 197 -7.87 9.81 -13.88
N ASP A 198 -8.58 8.90 -14.55
CA ASP A 198 -9.78 8.28 -13.97
C ASP A 198 -9.41 7.39 -12.79
N ARG A 199 -8.26 6.69 -12.84
CA ARG A 199 -7.75 5.95 -11.68
C ARG A 199 -7.48 6.85 -10.46
N ILE A 200 -6.96 8.06 -10.66
CA ILE A 200 -6.77 9.03 -9.57
C ILE A 200 -8.11 9.54 -9.04
N LYS A 201 -9.08 9.83 -9.92
CA LYS A 201 -10.45 10.21 -9.50
C LYS A 201 -11.05 9.13 -8.60
N ASP A 202 -11.01 7.87 -9.04
CA ASP A 202 -11.51 6.77 -8.24
C ASP A 202 -10.77 6.66 -6.89
N ALA A 203 -9.43 6.57 -6.92
CA ALA A 203 -8.61 6.41 -5.73
C ALA A 203 -8.76 7.54 -4.69
N SER A 204 -9.05 8.76 -5.14
CA SER A 204 -9.19 9.92 -4.27
C SER A 204 -10.62 10.17 -3.78
N SER A 205 -11.62 9.51 -4.35
CA SER A 205 -13.04 9.70 -4.01
C SER A 205 -13.62 8.61 -3.11
N VAL A 206 -12.87 7.54 -2.85
CA VAL A 206 -13.38 6.39 -2.10
C VAL A 206 -13.40 6.65 -0.59
N LEU A 207 -14.40 6.05 0.05
CA LEU A 207 -14.61 6.07 1.50
C LEU A 207 -14.34 4.67 2.09
N PRO A 208 -13.82 4.58 3.32
CA PRO A 208 -13.69 3.30 4.00
C PRO A 208 -15.05 2.78 4.48
N PHE A 209 -15.20 1.46 4.52
CA PHE A 209 -16.20 0.84 5.39
C PHE A 209 -15.76 1.02 6.86
N ASN A 210 -16.72 1.10 7.79
CA ASN A 210 -16.42 1.33 9.19
C ASN A 210 -15.57 0.21 9.80
N ASN A 211 -15.97 -1.03 9.53
CA ASN A 211 -15.22 -2.21 9.96
C ASN A 211 -15.53 -3.39 9.02
N VAL A 212 -14.53 -4.15 8.65
CA VAL A 212 -14.70 -5.35 7.81
C VAL A 212 -13.79 -6.45 8.34
N ASP A 213 -14.41 -7.56 8.76
CA ASP A 213 -13.70 -8.78 9.09
C ASP A 213 -13.72 -9.73 7.89
N ILE A 214 -12.59 -10.38 7.62
CA ILE A 214 -12.49 -11.37 6.54
C ILE A 214 -11.98 -12.71 7.08
N GLN A 215 -12.58 -13.79 6.62
CA GLN A 215 -12.18 -15.15 6.95
C GLN A 215 -11.81 -15.94 5.70
N PRO A 216 -10.70 -16.68 5.73
CA PRO A 216 -9.74 -16.79 6.84
C PRO A 216 -9.00 -15.46 7.12
N SER A 217 -8.69 -15.19 8.40
CA SER A 217 -8.05 -13.94 8.83
C SER A 217 -6.56 -13.86 8.50
N ASN A 218 -5.87 -15.03 8.38
CA ASN A 218 -4.47 -15.04 7.98
C ASN A 218 -4.33 -14.74 6.49
N PRO A 219 -3.67 -13.64 6.09
CA PRO A 219 -3.47 -13.30 4.68
C PRO A 219 -2.50 -14.23 3.94
N TYR A 220 -1.75 -15.09 4.64
CA TYR A 220 -0.92 -16.12 4.01
C TYR A 220 -1.61 -17.48 4.06
N GLN A 221 -1.86 -18.07 2.90
CA GLN A 221 -2.52 -19.36 2.75
C GLN A 221 -1.55 -20.38 2.18
N ILE A 222 -1.19 -21.37 3.00
CA ILE A 222 -0.34 -22.50 2.60
C ILE A 222 -1.09 -23.38 1.62
N GLU A 223 -2.39 -23.62 1.88
CA GLU A 223 -3.28 -24.35 0.99
C GLU A 223 -4.35 -23.41 0.43
N PRO A 224 -4.55 -23.34 -0.89
CA PRO A 224 -5.59 -22.52 -1.47
C PRO A 224 -6.99 -23.05 -1.12
N ILE A 225 -7.91 -22.13 -0.88
CA ILE A 225 -9.33 -22.43 -0.62
C ILE A 225 -10.22 -21.66 -1.59
N THR A 226 -11.49 -22.06 -1.68
CA THR A 226 -12.48 -21.40 -2.55
C THR A 226 -13.55 -20.62 -1.80
N ARG A 227 -13.61 -20.75 -0.46
CA ARG A 227 -14.69 -20.16 0.35
C ARG A 227 -14.15 -19.11 1.29
N TYR A 228 -14.73 -17.89 1.22
CA TYR A 228 -14.37 -16.72 2.02
C TYR A 228 -15.62 -16.11 2.63
N VAL A 229 -15.50 -15.54 3.84
CA VAL A 229 -16.57 -14.79 4.49
C VAL A 229 -16.08 -13.39 4.80
N LEU A 230 -16.81 -12.37 4.36
CA LEU A 230 -16.59 -10.98 4.72
C LEU A 230 -17.76 -10.51 5.59
N ASP A 231 -17.47 -9.99 6.78
CA ASP A 231 -18.46 -9.39 7.67
C ASP A 231 -18.26 -7.87 7.70
N PHE A 232 -19.18 -7.14 7.11
CA PHE A 232 -19.10 -5.68 7.02
C PHE A 232 -19.67 -4.97 8.25
N GLN A 233 -20.26 -5.74 9.19
CA GLN A 233 -20.92 -5.22 10.39
C GLN A 233 -22.03 -4.18 10.10
N GLU A 234 -22.47 -4.10 8.86
CA GLU A 234 -23.57 -3.30 8.34
C GLU A 234 -24.29 -4.08 7.21
N ASP A 235 -25.40 -3.57 6.70
CA ASP A 235 -26.12 -4.22 5.61
C ASP A 235 -25.25 -4.33 4.35
N ALA A 236 -24.98 -5.57 3.94
CA ALA A 236 -24.15 -5.93 2.80
C ALA A 236 -24.94 -6.12 1.48
N SER A 237 -26.24 -5.80 1.45
CA SER A 237 -27.13 -6.12 0.31
C SER A 237 -26.70 -5.50 -1.03
N ASN A 238 -26.01 -4.38 -1.01
CA ASN A 238 -25.57 -3.64 -2.20
C ASN A 238 -24.04 -3.61 -2.34
N ILE A 239 -23.33 -4.56 -1.70
CA ILE A 239 -21.89 -4.67 -1.83
C ILE A 239 -21.55 -5.64 -2.95
N ASN A 240 -20.76 -5.18 -3.90
CA ASN A 240 -20.23 -5.99 -4.99
C ASN A 240 -18.73 -6.23 -4.77
N CYS A 241 -18.33 -7.51 -4.79
CA CYS A 241 -16.93 -7.89 -4.69
C CYS A 241 -16.39 -8.37 -6.03
N PHE A 242 -15.21 -7.90 -6.38
CA PHE A 242 -14.43 -8.34 -7.52
C PHE A 242 -13.17 -9.01 -7.02
N ILE A 243 -12.99 -10.30 -7.35
CA ILE A 243 -11.86 -11.10 -6.90
C ILE A 243 -11.02 -11.51 -8.09
N SER A 244 -9.71 -11.41 -7.97
CA SER A 244 -8.76 -11.76 -9.03
C SER A 244 -7.47 -12.32 -8.48
N ASP A 245 -6.85 -13.20 -9.26
CA ASP A 245 -5.48 -13.68 -9.08
C ASP A 245 -4.65 -13.44 -10.35
N PHE A 246 -3.50 -14.09 -10.47
CA PHE A 246 -2.62 -13.95 -11.62
C PHE A 246 -3.25 -14.46 -12.93
N GLN A 247 -4.19 -15.40 -12.87
CA GLN A 247 -4.92 -15.91 -14.05
C GLN A 247 -6.12 -15.03 -14.44
N GLY A 248 -6.42 -13.97 -13.68
CA GLY A 248 -7.51 -13.06 -13.95
C GLY A 248 -8.65 -13.13 -12.92
N SER A 249 -9.80 -12.63 -13.33
CA SER A 249 -10.97 -12.53 -12.46
C SER A 249 -11.65 -13.87 -12.25
N PHE A 250 -12.29 -14.03 -11.08
CA PHE A 250 -13.13 -15.18 -10.76
C PHE A 250 -14.59 -14.92 -11.16
N ASN A 251 -15.27 -15.96 -11.64
CA ASN A 251 -16.72 -16.03 -11.61
C ASN A 251 -17.10 -16.63 -10.26
N GLN A 252 -17.32 -15.78 -9.26
CA GLN A 252 -17.70 -16.22 -7.93
C GLN A 252 -19.22 -16.23 -7.73
N THR A 253 -19.68 -17.09 -6.83
CA THR A 253 -21.03 -17.00 -6.26
C THR A 253 -20.94 -16.20 -4.97
N THR A 254 -21.85 -15.23 -4.80
CA THR A 254 -21.93 -14.41 -3.59
C THR A 254 -23.31 -14.62 -2.96
N THR A 255 -23.33 -15.11 -1.71
CA THR A 255 -24.54 -15.23 -0.90
C THR A 255 -24.55 -14.16 0.18
N ASN A 256 -25.58 -13.33 0.17
CA ASN A 256 -25.77 -12.29 1.18
C ASN A 256 -26.48 -12.87 2.41
N LEU A 257 -25.88 -12.68 3.58
CA LEU A 257 -26.38 -13.12 4.87
C LEU A 257 -26.47 -11.92 5.85
N SER A 258 -27.25 -10.90 5.47
CA SER A 258 -27.41 -9.63 6.19
C SER A 258 -26.12 -8.79 6.19
N SER A 259 -25.30 -8.84 7.24
CA SER A 259 -24.01 -8.11 7.31
C SER A 259 -22.88 -8.85 6.61
N LYS A 260 -23.07 -10.11 6.23
CA LYS A 260 -22.00 -10.98 5.71
C LYS A 260 -22.19 -11.32 4.26
N LEU A 261 -21.08 -11.40 3.54
CA LEU A 261 -21.01 -12.02 2.23
C LEU A 261 -20.25 -13.32 2.32
N LEU A 262 -20.90 -14.42 1.97
CA LEU A 262 -20.26 -15.70 1.68
C LEU A 262 -19.87 -15.70 0.20
N ILE A 263 -18.58 -15.82 -0.07
CA ILE A 263 -18.04 -15.83 -1.43
C ILE A 263 -17.45 -17.21 -1.72
N GLU A 264 -17.91 -17.82 -2.80
CA GLU A 264 -17.41 -19.10 -3.30
C GLU A 264 -16.81 -18.89 -4.69
N LEU A 265 -15.50 -19.15 -4.80
CA LEU A 265 -14.76 -19.05 -6.05
C LEU A 265 -15.04 -20.29 -6.91
N ASN A 266 -15.16 -20.10 -8.21
CA ASN A 266 -15.42 -21.19 -9.18
C ASN A 266 -14.19 -22.07 -9.48
N ARG A 267 -13.02 -21.71 -8.98
CA ARG A 267 -11.78 -22.48 -9.04
C ARG A 267 -10.89 -22.18 -7.84
N LEU A 268 -9.90 -23.01 -7.57
CA LEU A 268 -8.85 -22.68 -6.59
C LEU A 268 -8.02 -21.50 -7.12
N PRO A 269 -7.64 -20.55 -6.25
CA PRO A 269 -6.67 -19.53 -6.61
C PRO A 269 -5.29 -20.15 -6.85
N VAL A 270 -4.54 -19.54 -7.77
CA VAL A 270 -3.18 -19.99 -8.07
C VAL A 270 -2.17 -19.31 -7.17
N LYS A 271 -0.97 -19.89 -7.07
CA LYS A 271 0.16 -19.32 -6.34
C LYS A 271 0.38 -17.85 -6.68
N GLY A 272 0.56 -17.02 -5.65
CA GLY A 272 0.75 -15.59 -5.75
C GLY A 272 -0.37 -14.79 -5.07
N ARG A 273 -0.65 -13.59 -5.56
CA ARG A 273 -1.57 -12.67 -4.89
C ARG A 273 -3.01 -12.87 -5.34
N LEU A 274 -3.89 -13.16 -4.38
CA LEU A 274 -5.33 -13.16 -4.55
C LEU A 274 -5.89 -11.87 -3.95
N ARG A 275 -6.54 -11.04 -4.76
CA ARG A 275 -7.04 -9.72 -4.38
C ARG A 275 -8.56 -9.69 -4.33
N PHE A 276 -9.06 -9.09 -3.25
CA PHE A 276 -10.46 -8.77 -3.03
C PHE A 276 -10.64 -7.27 -3.14
N ASN A 277 -11.61 -6.84 -3.94
CA ASN A 277 -12.04 -5.45 -4.06
C ASN A 277 -13.55 -5.43 -3.92
N CYS A 278 -14.06 -4.94 -2.81
CA CYS A 278 -15.49 -4.86 -2.54
C CYS A 278 -15.92 -3.40 -2.49
N THR A 279 -16.96 -3.06 -3.23
CA THR A 279 -17.46 -1.69 -3.35
C THR A 279 -18.95 -1.60 -3.08
N LYS A 280 -19.37 -0.46 -2.51
CA LYS A 280 -20.77 -0.08 -2.31
C LYS A 280 -20.95 1.37 -2.76
N VAL A 281 -21.98 1.64 -3.55
CA VAL A 281 -22.34 3.01 -3.94
C VAL A 281 -23.52 3.46 -3.09
N ASN A 282 -23.28 4.44 -2.20
CA ASN A 282 -24.29 5.03 -1.34
C ASN A 282 -23.82 6.43 -0.89
N ASN A 283 -24.29 7.50 -1.55
CA ASN A 283 -23.82 8.88 -1.34
C ASN A 283 -22.29 9.04 -1.37
N GLY A 284 -21.62 8.20 -2.15
CA GLY A 284 -20.18 8.04 -2.26
C GLY A 284 -19.83 6.62 -2.65
N ILE A 285 -18.56 6.35 -2.94
CA ILE A 285 -18.05 5.03 -3.27
C ILE A 285 -17.27 4.50 -2.06
N PHE A 286 -17.82 3.51 -1.38
CA PHE A 286 -17.08 2.77 -0.34
C PHE A 286 -16.25 1.69 -1.00
N TRP A 287 -15.00 1.52 -0.55
CA TRP A 287 -14.10 0.51 -1.11
C TRP A 287 -13.30 -0.18 0.00
N PHE A 288 -13.54 -1.47 0.16
CA PHE A 288 -12.72 -2.37 0.95
C PHE A 288 -11.80 -3.15 0.01
N GLY A 289 -10.51 -3.16 0.34
CA GLY A 289 -9.52 -3.97 -0.34
C GLY A 289 -8.81 -4.92 0.61
N TYR A 290 -8.48 -6.11 0.12
CA TYR A 290 -7.70 -7.09 0.86
C TYR A 290 -6.86 -7.94 -0.10
N GLN A 291 -5.72 -8.44 0.37
CA GLN A 291 -4.84 -9.30 -0.41
C GLN A 291 -4.42 -10.52 0.40
N TYR A 292 -4.63 -11.69 -0.17
CA TYR A 292 -3.99 -12.92 0.28
C TYR A 292 -2.75 -13.21 -0.55
N LEU A 293 -1.78 -13.89 0.07
CA LEU A 293 -0.68 -14.57 -0.61
C LEU A 293 -0.96 -16.07 -0.56
N ILE A 294 -1.08 -16.69 -1.73
CA ILE A 294 -1.26 -18.14 -1.91
C ILE A 294 0.11 -18.76 -2.18
N ASN A 295 0.47 -19.79 -1.43
CA ASN A 295 1.77 -20.47 -1.55
C ASN A 295 1.86 -21.41 -2.77
#